data_cc42b07eaf563fbe0b9281b9d77063ff
#
_entry.id   cc42b07eaf563fbe0b9281b9d77063ff
#
_cell.length_a   1.000
_cell.length_b   1.000
_cell.length_c   1.000
_cell.angle_alpha   90.00
_cell.angle_beta   90.00
_cell.angle_gamma   90.00
#
_symmetry.space_group_name_H-M   'P 1'
#
loop_
_entity.id
_entity.type
_entity.pdbx_description
1 polymer ?
#
loop_
_entity_poly.entity_id
_entity_poly.type
_entity_poly.pdbx_seq_one_letter_code
_entity_poly.pdbx_strand_id
1 'polypeptide(L)'
;RGLAVLEGIEADLQPDGWRLGAGEGADLRRARSLLAQDLDTAEELGGTFFRALKIQVAGPLTLAAMVERPRGDKMLADHGARREIAESLAEGLRTHIADVRRRFSGANIVVQVDEPSIVAVMTGGIPTASGFGRHRSVQPPEADALLRMITSSITDAGARPVMHSCAPDLPVELLAGAGFAAISFDLGLAKPADVWAETFEQGVDLWVGVVPSLDARVSDAEIASMIETFFSQLGFDGDAYADRLVVTPTCGMAGASPGWARTALSLAQTVAARR
;
A
#
# COMPACT_ATOMS: atom_id res chain seq x y z
N ARG A 1 3.19 0.89 -12.91
CA ARG A 1 2.69 -0.46 -12.62
C ARG A 1 1.27 -0.47 -12.04
N GLY A 2 0.89 0.46 -11.17
CA GLY A 2 -0.49 0.51 -10.64
C GLY A 2 -1.56 0.51 -11.73
N LEU A 3 -1.38 1.28 -12.78
CA LEU A 3 -2.31 1.31 -13.92
C LEU A 3 -2.30 0.02 -14.76
N ALA A 4 -1.21 -0.74 -14.75
CA ALA A 4 -1.14 -1.99 -15.48
C ALA A 4 -2.08 -3.08 -14.93
N VAL A 5 -2.51 -2.94 -13.69
CA VAL A 5 -3.44 -3.86 -13.00
C VAL A 5 -4.90 -3.51 -13.30
N LEU A 6 -5.21 -2.27 -13.71
CA LEU A 6 -6.58 -1.85 -13.98
C LEU A 6 -7.19 -2.60 -15.17
N GLU A 7 -8.45 -3.04 -15.04
CA GLU A 7 -9.23 -3.67 -16.10
C GLU A 7 -10.27 -2.70 -16.67
N GLY A 8 -10.42 -2.70 -17.99
CA GLY A 8 -11.42 -1.87 -18.68
C GLY A 8 -11.14 -0.37 -18.69
N ILE A 9 -10.04 0.08 -18.08
CA ILE A 9 -9.59 1.46 -18.09
C ILE A 9 -8.37 1.59 -19.01
N GLU A 10 -8.48 2.49 -19.96
CA GLU A 10 -7.41 2.84 -20.89
C GLU A 10 -6.81 4.20 -20.48
N ALA A 11 -5.50 4.26 -20.41
CA ALA A 11 -4.78 5.48 -20.02
C ALA A 11 -3.49 5.62 -20.81
N ASP A 12 -3.04 6.87 -20.93
CA ASP A 12 -1.79 7.20 -21.59
C ASP A 12 -0.99 8.20 -20.76
N LEU A 13 0.33 8.15 -20.87
CA LEU A 13 1.21 9.03 -20.14
C LEU A 13 1.34 10.36 -20.86
N GLN A 14 0.90 11.42 -20.22
CA GLN A 14 1.01 12.81 -20.69
C GLN A 14 2.13 13.52 -19.89
N PRO A 15 2.61 14.71 -20.34
CA PRO A 15 3.62 15.45 -19.59
C PRO A 15 3.26 15.71 -18.12
N ASP A 16 1.98 15.91 -17.83
CA ASP A 16 1.47 16.20 -16.47
C ASP A 16 1.11 14.93 -15.67
N GLY A 17 1.24 13.75 -16.26
CA GLY A 17 0.93 12.47 -15.61
C GLY A 17 0.02 11.56 -16.44
N TRP A 18 -0.55 10.55 -15.79
CA TRP A 18 -1.45 9.61 -16.44
C TRP A 18 -2.84 10.21 -16.65
N ARG A 19 -3.36 10.07 -17.86
CA ARG A 19 -4.69 10.53 -18.24
C ARG A 19 -5.48 9.41 -18.91
N LEU A 20 -6.77 9.32 -18.60
CA LEU A 20 -7.66 8.39 -19.28
C LEU A 20 -7.76 8.73 -20.77
N GLY A 21 -7.71 7.70 -21.60
CA GLY A 21 -7.78 7.78 -23.06
C GLY A 21 -8.94 6.99 -23.64
N ALA A 22 -9.11 7.11 -24.97
CA ALA A 22 -10.14 6.38 -25.71
C ALA A 22 -9.66 5.03 -26.27
N GLY A 23 -8.43 4.63 -25.95
CA GLY A 23 -7.82 3.38 -26.41
C GLY A 23 -6.51 3.08 -25.70
N GLU A 24 -6.07 1.83 -25.79
CA GLU A 24 -4.84 1.37 -25.14
C GLU A 24 -3.61 2.07 -25.74
N GLY A 25 -3.06 3.03 -24.99
CA GLY A 25 -1.85 3.74 -25.34
C GLY A 25 -0.60 2.86 -25.30
N ALA A 26 0.48 3.32 -25.95
CA ALA A 26 1.74 2.61 -25.97
C ALA A 26 2.35 2.48 -24.55
N ASP A 27 2.13 3.49 -23.69
CA ASP A 27 2.65 3.50 -22.33
C ASP A 27 1.93 2.49 -21.43
N LEU A 28 0.62 2.30 -21.59
CA LEU A 28 -0.11 1.29 -20.83
C LEU A 28 0.31 -0.14 -21.24
N ARG A 29 0.44 -0.40 -22.55
CA ARG A 29 0.99 -1.69 -23.03
C ARG A 29 2.38 -1.96 -22.47
N ARG A 30 3.24 -0.92 -22.46
CA ARG A 30 4.58 -1.02 -21.89
C ARG A 30 4.52 -1.30 -20.38
N ALA A 31 3.64 -0.63 -19.65
CA ALA A 31 3.46 -0.85 -18.21
C ALA A 31 3.01 -2.30 -17.91
N ARG A 32 2.09 -2.85 -18.69
CA ARG A 32 1.65 -4.26 -18.60
C ARG A 32 2.80 -5.23 -18.91
N SER A 33 3.56 -4.96 -19.99
CA SER A 33 4.74 -5.76 -20.34
C SER A 33 5.81 -5.75 -19.25
N LEU A 34 6.09 -4.60 -18.66
CA LEU A 34 7.04 -4.48 -17.55
C LEU A 34 6.58 -5.23 -16.29
N LEU A 35 5.28 -5.19 -15.98
CA LEU A 35 4.74 -5.95 -14.85
C LEU A 35 4.87 -7.46 -15.07
N ALA A 36 4.60 -7.94 -16.31
CA ALA A 36 4.80 -9.34 -16.65
C ALA A 36 6.26 -9.76 -16.53
N GLN A 37 7.20 -8.95 -17.04
CA GLN A 37 8.63 -9.20 -16.93
C GLN A 37 9.11 -9.22 -15.47
N ASP A 38 8.57 -8.37 -14.59
CA ASP A 38 8.88 -8.42 -13.17
C ASP A 38 8.45 -9.75 -12.54
N LEU A 39 7.26 -10.25 -12.90
CA LEU A 39 6.76 -11.54 -12.41
C LEU A 39 7.59 -12.71 -12.97
N ASP A 40 7.97 -12.67 -14.26
CA ASP A 40 8.83 -13.67 -14.87
C ASP A 40 10.19 -13.74 -14.15
N THR A 41 10.78 -12.57 -13.89
CA THR A 41 12.05 -12.49 -13.14
C THR A 41 11.91 -13.00 -11.69
N ALA A 42 10.80 -12.63 -11.03
CA ALA A 42 10.56 -13.10 -9.66
C ALA A 42 10.36 -14.63 -9.60
N GLU A 43 9.68 -15.20 -10.59
CA GLU A 43 9.47 -16.65 -10.73
C GLU A 43 10.80 -17.37 -10.99
N GLU A 44 11.64 -16.85 -11.91
CA GLU A 44 12.95 -17.40 -12.21
C GLU A 44 13.89 -17.39 -11.01
N LEU A 45 13.96 -16.28 -10.27
CA LEU A 45 14.86 -16.13 -9.12
C LEU A 45 14.34 -16.78 -7.85
N GLY A 46 13.03 -16.86 -7.66
CA GLY A 46 12.40 -17.34 -6.44
C GLY A 46 12.17 -18.86 -6.41
N GLY A 47 11.92 -19.47 -7.55
CA GLY A 47 11.64 -20.90 -7.66
C GLY A 47 10.56 -21.37 -6.67
N THR A 48 10.86 -22.39 -5.87
CA THR A 48 9.94 -22.97 -4.86
C THR A 48 10.12 -22.39 -3.45
N PHE A 49 10.90 -21.32 -3.29
CA PHE A 49 11.37 -20.83 -1.98
C PHE A 49 10.29 -20.09 -1.16
N PHE A 50 9.20 -19.64 -1.77
CA PHE A 50 8.27 -18.74 -1.11
C PHE A 50 7.31 -19.46 -0.15
N ARG A 51 7.39 -19.13 1.15
CA ARG A 51 6.30 -19.37 2.11
C ARG A 51 5.22 -18.30 2.02
N ALA A 52 5.65 -17.05 1.83
CA ALA A 52 4.77 -15.91 1.61
C ALA A 52 5.38 -15.00 0.55
N LEU A 53 4.54 -14.47 -0.34
CA LEU A 53 4.93 -13.50 -1.34
C LEU A 53 4.07 -12.26 -1.20
N LYS A 54 4.72 -11.10 -1.00
CA LYS A 54 4.05 -9.81 -0.96
C LYS A 54 4.18 -9.14 -2.33
N ILE A 55 3.03 -8.83 -2.92
CA ILE A 55 2.90 -7.91 -4.06
C ILE A 55 2.29 -6.60 -3.59
N GLN A 56 2.39 -5.54 -4.40
CA GLN A 56 1.84 -4.23 -4.04
C GLN A 56 1.24 -3.49 -5.21
N VAL A 57 0.21 -2.71 -4.92
CA VAL A 57 -0.50 -1.87 -5.88
C VAL A 57 -0.83 -0.52 -5.25
N ALA A 58 -0.94 0.52 -6.08
CA ALA A 58 -1.51 1.78 -5.61
C ALA A 58 -3.01 1.59 -5.35
N GLY A 59 -3.50 2.11 -4.24
CA GLY A 59 -4.90 2.00 -3.86
C GLY A 59 -5.82 2.97 -4.61
N PRO A 60 -7.14 2.79 -4.49
CA PRO A 60 -8.12 3.50 -5.30
C PRO A 60 -8.16 5.01 -5.04
N LEU A 61 -7.94 5.45 -3.80
CA LEU A 61 -7.93 6.87 -3.45
C LEU A 61 -6.69 7.58 -4.01
N THR A 62 -5.54 6.93 -3.92
CA THR A 62 -4.29 7.42 -4.52
C THR A 62 -4.38 7.45 -6.04
N LEU A 63 -4.89 6.41 -6.68
CA LEU A 63 -5.10 6.40 -8.14
C LEU A 63 -6.05 7.52 -8.57
N ALA A 64 -7.17 7.71 -7.87
CA ALA A 64 -8.09 8.79 -8.16
C ALA A 64 -7.46 10.19 -8.02
N ALA A 65 -6.52 10.35 -7.07
CA ALA A 65 -5.79 11.59 -6.87
C ALA A 65 -4.67 11.83 -7.88
N MET A 66 -4.21 10.78 -8.60
CA MET A 66 -3.08 10.87 -9.53
C MET A 66 -3.51 10.83 -10.99
N VAL A 67 -4.57 10.11 -11.34
CA VAL A 67 -5.02 9.92 -12.73
C VAL A 67 -5.99 11.01 -13.13
N GLU A 68 -5.76 11.59 -14.31
CA GLU A 68 -6.63 12.62 -14.87
C GLU A 68 -7.72 12.01 -15.78
N ARG A 69 -8.88 12.65 -15.79
CA ARG A 69 -9.97 12.34 -16.72
C ARG A 69 -9.60 12.82 -18.13
N PRO A 70 -10.26 12.31 -19.19
CA PRO A 70 -10.01 12.74 -20.58
C PRO A 70 -10.17 14.24 -20.77
N ARG A 71 -11.11 14.85 -20.05
CA ARG A 71 -11.37 16.30 -20.03
C ARG A 71 -11.53 16.76 -18.58
N GLY A 72 -10.83 17.80 -18.24
CA GLY A 72 -10.90 18.40 -16.92
C GLY A 72 -9.80 17.96 -15.98
N ASP A 73 -10.15 17.69 -14.75
CA ASP A 73 -9.25 17.47 -13.63
C ASP A 73 -9.09 15.98 -13.30
N LYS A 74 -8.47 15.66 -12.18
CA LYS A 74 -8.25 14.31 -11.67
C LYS A 74 -9.55 13.52 -11.50
N MET A 75 -9.46 12.19 -11.53
CA MET A 75 -10.62 11.33 -11.26
C MET A 75 -11.23 11.60 -9.89
N LEU A 76 -10.43 12.10 -8.95
CA LEU A 76 -10.87 12.54 -7.63
C LEU A 76 -12.01 13.57 -7.66
N ALA A 77 -12.11 14.38 -8.71
CA ALA A 77 -13.12 15.43 -8.85
C ALA A 77 -14.56 14.90 -8.99
N ASP A 78 -14.73 13.63 -9.34
CA ASP A 78 -16.03 13.05 -9.68
C ASP A 78 -16.28 11.74 -8.93
N HIS A 79 -17.45 11.62 -8.28
CA HIS A 79 -17.81 10.44 -7.49
C HIS A 79 -17.90 9.17 -8.34
N GLY A 80 -18.48 9.25 -9.54
CA GLY A 80 -18.57 8.11 -10.46
C GLY A 80 -17.18 7.66 -10.91
N ALA A 81 -16.28 8.60 -11.23
CA ALA A 81 -14.93 8.29 -11.64
C ALA A 81 -14.10 7.64 -10.52
N ARG A 82 -14.27 8.07 -9.26
CA ARG A 82 -13.64 7.41 -8.11
C ARG A 82 -14.10 5.96 -7.95
N ARG A 83 -15.40 5.74 -8.14
CA ARG A 83 -15.98 4.41 -8.08
C ARG A 83 -15.50 3.54 -9.25
N GLU A 84 -15.50 4.06 -10.47
CA GLU A 84 -15.04 3.36 -11.67
C GLU A 84 -13.59 2.87 -11.53
N ILE A 85 -12.68 3.71 -11.01
CA ILE A 85 -11.29 3.29 -10.80
C ILE A 85 -11.15 2.21 -9.72
N ALA A 86 -11.98 2.26 -8.68
CA ALA A 86 -11.99 1.21 -7.64
C ALA A 86 -12.55 -0.11 -8.17
N GLU A 87 -13.62 -0.09 -8.97
CA GLU A 87 -14.20 -1.27 -9.63
C GLU A 87 -13.19 -1.91 -10.59
N SER A 88 -12.53 -1.08 -11.41
CA SER A 88 -11.48 -1.51 -12.34
C SER A 88 -10.29 -2.15 -11.61
N LEU A 89 -9.84 -1.53 -10.52
CA LEU A 89 -8.75 -2.07 -9.70
C LEU A 89 -9.15 -3.39 -9.03
N ALA A 90 -10.36 -3.49 -8.50
CA ALA A 90 -10.87 -4.70 -7.86
C ALA A 90 -10.91 -5.89 -8.83
N GLU A 91 -11.35 -5.66 -10.06
CA GLU A 91 -11.37 -6.71 -11.10
C GLU A 91 -9.95 -7.10 -11.54
N GLY A 92 -9.10 -6.10 -11.79
CA GLY A 92 -7.71 -6.36 -12.16
C GLY A 92 -6.91 -7.06 -11.07
N LEU A 93 -7.21 -6.81 -9.81
CA LEU A 93 -6.60 -7.52 -8.68
C LEU A 93 -6.96 -9.01 -8.67
N ARG A 94 -8.20 -9.40 -8.99
CA ARG A 94 -8.57 -10.81 -9.10
C ARG A 94 -7.72 -11.53 -10.14
N THR A 95 -7.61 -10.94 -11.33
CA THR A 95 -6.79 -11.46 -12.43
C THR A 95 -5.31 -11.51 -12.04
N HIS A 96 -4.79 -10.45 -11.46
CA HIS A 96 -3.38 -10.35 -11.06
C HIS A 96 -3.02 -11.36 -9.95
N ILE A 97 -3.83 -11.48 -8.91
CA ILE A 97 -3.64 -12.46 -7.83
C ILE A 97 -3.70 -13.89 -8.38
N ALA A 98 -4.62 -14.18 -9.29
CA ALA A 98 -4.71 -15.50 -9.91
C ALA A 98 -3.45 -15.85 -10.71
N ASP A 99 -2.86 -14.90 -11.46
CA ASP A 99 -1.59 -15.10 -12.16
C ASP A 99 -0.42 -15.34 -11.18
N VAL A 100 -0.32 -14.51 -10.14
CA VAL A 100 0.71 -14.67 -9.10
C VAL A 100 0.60 -16.03 -8.40
N ARG A 101 -0.60 -16.46 -8.04
CA ARG A 101 -0.83 -17.78 -7.40
C ARG A 101 -0.47 -18.95 -8.31
N ARG A 102 -0.71 -18.82 -9.60
CA ARG A 102 -0.31 -19.86 -10.58
C ARG A 102 1.20 -20.00 -10.67
N ARG A 103 1.94 -18.87 -10.67
CA ARG A 103 3.40 -18.82 -10.76
C ARG A 103 4.07 -19.27 -9.46
N PHE A 104 3.53 -18.88 -8.34
CA PHE A 104 4.08 -19.16 -7.00
C PHE A 104 3.15 -20.10 -6.20
N SER A 105 2.94 -21.30 -6.76
CA SER A 105 2.05 -22.29 -6.16
C SER A 105 2.54 -22.70 -4.76
N GLY A 106 1.66 -22.57 -3.76
CA GLY A 106 1.98 -22.86 -2.35
C GLY A 106 2.42 -21.65 -1.53
N ALA A 107 2.65 -20.48 -2.12
CA ALA A 107 2.92 -19.27 -1.38
C ALA A 107 1.62 -18.64 -0.83
N ASN A 108 1.67 -18.14 0.40
CA ASN A 108 0.65 -17.27 0.94
C ASN A 108 0.81 -15.87 0.31
N ILE A 109 -0.17 -15.45 -0.49
CA ILE A 109 -0.09 -14.16 -1.17
C ILE A 109 -0.58 -13.05 -0.24
N VAL A 110 0.22 -12.02 -0.11
CA VAL A 110 -0.10 -10.76 0.56
C VAL A 110 -0.18 -9.65 -0.47
N VAL A 111 -1.26 -8.89 -0.49
CA VAL A 111 -1.41 -7.72 -1.37
C VAL A 111 -1.36 -6.47 -0.52
N GLN A 112 -0.30 -5.70 -0.68
CA GLN A 112 -0.16 -4.39 -0.07
C GLN A 112 -0.82 -3.34 -0.97
N VAL A 113 -1.77 -2.61 -0.40
CA VAL A 113 -2.47 -1.49 -1.03
C VAL A 113 -1.84 -0.19 -0.53
N ASP A 114 -1.13 0.50 -1.42
CA ASP A 114 -0.41 1.73 -1.09
C ASP A 114 -1.33 2.95 -1.23
N GLU A 115 -1.62 3.62 -0.13
CA GLU A 115 -2.48 4.81 -0.06
C GLU A 115 -1.74 6.04 0.52
N PRO A 116 -0.64 6.49 -0.11
CA PRO A 116 0.09 7.68 0.37
C PRO A 116 -0.76 8.95 0.31
N SER A 117 -1.78 9.01 -0.53
CA SER A 117 -2.65 10.18 -0.69
C SER A 117 -3.87 10.18 0.23
N ILE A 118 -4.13 9.12 1.01
CA ILE A 118 -5.39 8.95 1.75
C ILE A 118 -5.72 10.15 2.65
N VAL A 119 -4.76 10.62 3.44
CA VAL A 119 -4.95 11.75 4.34
C VAL A 119 -5.26 13.03 3.55
N ALA A 120 -4.49 13.31 2.49
CA ALA A 120 -4.71 14.48 1.65
C ALA A 120 -6.06 14.42 0.89
N VAL A 121 -6.48 13.23 0.47
CA VAL A 121 -7.80 13.01 -0.18
C VAL A 121 -8.92 13.27 0.81
N MET A 122 -8.83 12.76 2.03
CA MET A 122 -9.88 12.90 3.04
C MET A 122 -9.95 14.29 3.65
N THR A 123 -8.85 15.04 3.68
CA THR A 123 -8.79 16.41 4.21
C THR A 123 -8.93 17.50 3.15
N GLY A 124 -9.10 17.14 1.87
CA GLY A 124 -9.17 18.12 0.77
C GLY A 124 -7.82 18.77 0.48
N GLY A 125 -6.73 18.06 0.72
CA GLY A 125 -5.34 18.52 0.50
C GLY A 125 -4.88 18.44 -0.96
N ILE A 126 -5.57 17.68 -1.83
CA ILE A 126 -5.15 17.45 -3.22
C ILE A 126 -5.41 18.70 -4.08
N PRO A 127 -4.37 19.25 -4.75
CA PRO A 127 -4.56 20.40 -5.63
C PRO A 127 -5.29 20.01 -6.92
N THR A 128 -6.08 20.95 -7.45
CA THR A 128 -6.66 20.85 -8.79
C THR A 128 -5.55 20.92 -9.86
N ALA A 129 -5.83 20.46 -11.08
CA ALA A 129 -4.88 20.54 -12.20
C ALA A 129 -4.40 21.97 -12.48
N SER A 130 -5.23 22.97 -12.25
CA SER A 130 -4.83 24.39 -12.39
C SER A 130 -3.87 24.89 -11.31
N GLY A 131 -3.77 24.18 -10.18
CA GLY A 131 -2.98 24.59 -9.01
C GLY A 131 -3.61 25.71 -8.16
N PHE A 132 -4.68 26.36 -8.64
CA PHE A 132 -5.32 27.48 -7.92
C PHE A 132 -6.34 27.06 -6.87
N GLY A 133 -6.79 25.82 -6.89
CA GLY A 133 -7.77 25.28 -5.95
C GLY A 133 -7.37 23.93 -5.40
N ARG A 134 -8.26 23.38 -4.58
CA ARG A 134 -8.14 22.01 -4.06
C ARG A 134 -9.42 21.23 -4.33
N HIS A 135 -9.28 19.92 -4.48
CA HIS A 135 -10.41 19.02 -4.56
C HIS A 135 -11.16 18.98 -3.23
N ARG A 136 -12.47 18.73 -3.30
CA ARG A 136 -13.26 18.47 -2.11
C ARG A 136 -12.78 17.19 -1.44
N SER A 137 -12.84 17.16 -0.11
CA SER A 137 -12.55 15.97 0.68
C SER A 137 -13.49 14.82 0.31
N VAL A 138 -12.94 13.61 0.26
CA VAL A 138 -13.74 12.39 0.22
C VAL A 138 -14.15 12.06 1.65
N GLN A 139 -15.45 11.88 1.85
CA GLN A 139 -15.99 11.62 3.19
C GLN A 139 -15.74 10.17 3.63
N PRO A 140 -15.60 9.90 4.95
CA PRO A 140 -15.29 8.58 5.45
C PRO A 140 -16.18 7.44 4.92
N PRO A 141 -17.52 7.59 4.80
CA PRO A 141 -18.35 6.51 4.27
C PRO A 141 -18.04 6.12 2.83
N GLU A 142 -17.66 7.12 2.00
CA GLU A 142 -17.26 6.87 0.62
C GLU A 142 -15.88 6.21 0.56
N ALA A 143 -14.92 6.70 1.33
CA ALA A 143 -13.59 6.11 1.42
C ALA A 143 -13.66 4.65 1.89
N ASP A 144 -14.46 4.36 2.92
CA ASP A 144 -14.70 3.00 3.42
C ASP A 144 -15.27 2.09 2.33
N ALA A 145 -16.28 2.54 1.61
CA ALA A 145 -16.89 1.75 0.54
C ALA A 145 -15.90 1.41 -0.59
N LEU A 146 -15.06 2.36 -1.00
CA LEU A 146 -14.02 2.13 -2.03
C LEU A 146 -12.94 1.16 -1.52
N LEU A 147 -12.48 1.31 -0.28
CA LEU A 147 -11.47 0.44 0.32
C LEU A 147 -12.01 -0.98 0.55
N ARG A 148 -13.25 -1.13 1.03
CA ARG A 148 -13.90 -2.44 1.18
C ARG A 148 -14.03 -3.19 -0.14
N MET A 149 -14.29 -2.51 -1.24
CA MET A 149 -14.32 -3.14 -2.55
C MET A 149 -12.99 -3.80 -2.88
N ILE A 150 -11.87 -3.15 -2.55
CA ILE A 150 -10.52 -3.66 -2.77
C ILE A 150 -10.20 -4.81 -1.81
N THR A 151 -10.45 -4.65 -0.52
CA THR A 151 -10.15 -5.69 0.48
C THR A 151 -10.96 -6.95 0.23
N SER A 152 -12.24 -6.82 -0.12
CA SER A 152 -13.09 -7.95 -0.49
C SER A 152 -12.55 -8.67 -1.72
N SER A 153 -12.19 -7.93 -2.79
CA SER A 153 -11.62 -8.51 -4.01
C SER A 153 -10.34 -9.30 -3.73
N ILE A 154 -9.46 -8.78 -2.88
CA ILE A 154 -8.21 -9.46 -2.48
C ILE A 154 -8.52 -10.73 -1.66
N THR A 155 -9.42 -10.64 -0.70
CA THR A 155 -9.80 -11.76 0.18
C THR A 155 -10.50 -12.87 -0.60
N ASP A 156 -11.45 -12.52 -1.48
CA ASP A 156 -12.17 -13.46 -2.33
C ASP A 156 -11.24 -14.19 -3.30
N ALA A 157 -10.15 -13.53 -3.75
CA ALA A 157 -9.08 -14.14 -4.55
C ALA A 157 -8.11 -15.01 -3.70
N GLY A 158 -8.34 -15.13 -2.39
CA GLY A 158 -7.57 -15.96 -1.46
C GLY A 158 -6.20 -15.36 -1.10
N ALA A 159 -6.08 -14.02 -1.10
CA ALA A 159 -4.91 -13.30 -0.65
C ALA A 159 -5.21 -12.46 0.60
N ARG A 160 -4.17 -12.03 1.30
CA ARG A 160 -4.28 -11.23 2.52
C ARG A 160 -4.12 -9.74 2.19
N PRO A 161 -5.12 -8.88 2.44
CA PRO A 161 -5.02 -7.45 2.21
C PRO A 161 -4.24 -6.75 3.33
N VAL A 162 -3.25 -5.95 2.95
CA VAL A 162 -2.47 -5.09 3.86
C VAL A 162 -2.51 -3.66 3.33
N MET A 163 -2.80 -2.69 4.18
CA MET A 163 -2.74 -1.29 3.83
C MET A 163 -1.34 -0.72 4.12
N HIS A 164 -0.81 0.14 3.25
CA HIS A 164 0.41 0.89 3.55
C HIS A 164 0.26 2.37 3.25
N SER A 165 0.72 3.19 4.19
CA SER A 165 0.90 4.62 3.98
C SER A 165 1.95 5.19 4.93
N CYS A 166 2.80 6.08 4.40
CA CYS A 166 3.77 6.87 5.16
C CYS A 166 3.23 8.28 5.47
N ALA A 167 1.92 8.51 5.39
CA ALA A 167 1.33 9.78 5.75
C ALA A 167 1.18 9.90 7.27
N PRO A 168 1.37 11.09 7.86
CA PRO A 168 0.99 11.33 9.25
C PRO A 168 -0.53 11.29 9.43
N ASP A 169 -0.97 11.14 10.67
CA ASP A 169 -2.39 11.22 11.07
C ASP A 169 -3.32 10.29 10.25
N LEU A 170 -2.90 9.02 10.09
CA LEU A 170 -3.68 8.00 9.38
C LEU A 170 -5.07 7.81 10.01
N PRO A 171 -6.12 7.60 9.20
CA PRO A 171 -7.46 7.29 9.67
C PRO A 171 -7.57 5.80 10.09
N VAL A 172 -6.89 5.43 11.19
CA VAL A 172 -6.68 4.04 11.61
C VAL A 172 -7.97 3.27 11.77
N GLU A 173 -8.99 3.85 12.42
CA GLU A 173 -10.30 3.24 12.62
C GLU A 173 -10.98 2.91 11.27
N LEU A 174 -10.94 3.83 10.32
CA LEU A 174 -11.48 3.60 8.97
C LEU A 174 -10.76 2.45 8.28
N LEU A 175 -9.43 2.40 8.38
CA LEU A 175 -8.62 1.35 7.75
C LEU A 175 -8.87 -0.02 8.35
N ALA A 176 -8.96 -0.11 9.67
CA ALA A 176 -9.34 -1.34 10.38
C ALA A 176 -10.74 -1.78 9.96
N GLY A 177 -11.69 -0.85 9.96
CA GLY A 177 -13.07 -1.08 9.54
C GLY A 177 -13.20 -1.51 8.09
N ALA A 178 -12.35 -1.06 7.19
CA ALA A 178 -12.39 -1.40 5.76
C ALA A 178 -11.94 -2.84 5.44
N GLY A 179 -11.54 -3.65 6.43
CA GLY A 179 -11.25 -5.07 6.26
C GLY A 179 -9.81 -5.39 5.89
N PHE A 180 -8.88 -4.48 6.12
CA PHE A 180 -7.45 -4.80 6.04
C PHE A 180 -7.02 -5.71 7.19
N ALA A 181 -6.26 -6.75 6.88
CA ALA A 181 -5.72 -7.68 7.88
C ALA A 181 -4.47 -7.13 8.59
N ALA A 182 -3.85 -6.09 8.04
CA ALA A 182 -2.73 -5.38 8.65
C ALA A 182 -2.66 -3.94 8.14
N ILE A 183 -2.08 -3.06 8.98
CA ILE A 183 -1.75 -1.69 8.63
C ILE A 183 -0.24 -1.52 8.73
N SER A 184 0.39 -1.14 7.61
CA SER A 184 1.80 -0.78 7.51
C SER A 184 1.94 0.74 7.50
N PHE A 185 2.75 1.27 8.39
CA PHE A 185 2.87 2.71 8.62
C PHE A 185 4.28 3.10 9.03
N ASP A 186 4.64 4.38 8.87
CA ASP A 186 5.89 4.92 9.40
C ASP A 186 5.74 5.19 10.90
N LEU A 187 6.50 4.42 11.72
CA LEU A 187 6.45 4.52 13.17
C LEU A 187 6.89 5.90 13.67
N GLY A 188 7.80 6.55 12.95
CA GLY A 188 8.26 7.89 13.31
C GLY A 188 7.19 8.99 13.15
N LEU A 189 6.13 8.71 12.39
CA LEU A 189 5.00 9.61 12.16
C LEU A 189 3.75 9.23 12.94
N ALA A 190 3.70 8.01 13.48
CA ALA A 190 2.58 7.52 14.27
C ALA A 190 2.63 8.08 15.70
N LYS A 191 1.52 8.61 16.15
CA LYS A 191 1.34 9.02 17.55
C LYS A 191 0.63 7.89 18.28
N PRO A 192 1.21 7.35 19.38
CA PRO A 192 0.52 6.37 20.21
C PRO A 192 -0.83 6.93 20.70
N ALA A 193 -1.89 6.19 20.47
CA ALA A 193 -3.25 6.55 20.84
C ALA A 193 -4.10 5.29 20.95
N ASP A 194 -5.20 5.34 21.69
CA ASP A 194 -6.08 4.20 21.97
C ASP A 194 -6.56 3.50 20.68
N VAL A 195 -6.78 4.26 19.61
CA VAL A 195 -7.20 3.70 18.31
C VAL A 195 -6.24 2.64 17.74
N TRP A 196 -4.94 2.75 17.99
CA TRP A 196 -3.97 1.73 17.60
C TRP A 196 -4.09 0.47 18.45
N ALA A 197 -4.29 0.63 19.75
CA ALA A 197 -4.52 -0.49 20.67
C ALA A 197 -5.80 -1.22 20.32
N GLU A 198 -6.92 -0.50 20.18
CA GLU A 198 -8.21 -1.06 19.79
C GLU A 198 -8.14 -1.80 18.44
N THR A 199 -7.45 -1.22 17.45
CA THR A 199 -7.23 -1.84 16.14
C THR A 199 -6.46 -3.15 16.26
N PHE A 200 -5.41 -3.15 17.07
CA PHE A 200 -4.63 -4.36 17.32
C PHE A 200 -5.45 -5.42 18.06
N GLU A 201 -6.22 -5.06 19.08
CA GLU A 201 -7.12 -5.97 19.82
C GLU A 201 -8.21 -6.57 18.92
N GLN A 202 -8.70 -5.83 17.93
CA GLN A 202 -9.64 -6.32 16.92
C GLN A 202 -9.06 -7.34 15.94
N GLY A 203 -7.76 -7.63 16.03
CA GLY A 203 -7.12 -8.66 15.21
C GLY A 203 -6.39 -8.12 13.95
N VAL A 204 -6.28 -6.81 13.80
CA VAL A 204 -5.49 -6.19 12.71
C VAL A 204 -4.02 -6.12 13.13
N ASP A 205 -3.12 -6.69 12.32
CA ASP A 205 -1.69 -6.66 12.61
C ASP A 205 -1.08 -5.29 12.35
N LEU A 206 -0.04 -4.95 13.10
CA LEU A 206 0.70 -3.71 12.91
C LEU A 206 2.06 -4.00 12.25
N TRP A 207 2.23 -3.51 11.03
CA TRP A 207 3.48 -3.59 10.29
C TRP A 207 4.24 -2.28 10.43
N VAL A 208 5.21 -2.29 11.32
CA VAL A 208 5.90 -1.07 11.72
C VAL A 208 7.07 -0.74 10.79
N GLY A 209 6.95 0.35 10.08
CA GLY A 209 8.02 0.97 9.30
C GLY A 209 8.95 1.74 10.24
N VAL A 210 10.05 1.15 10.62
CA VAL A 210 10.98 1.72 11.60
C VAL A 210 12.43 1.74 11.11
N VAL A 211 12.75 0.95 10.09
CA VAL A 211 14.06 0.99 9.45
C VAL A 211 14.06 2.12 8.40
N PRO A 212 15.02 3.07 8.46
CA PRO A 212 15.06 4.16 7.49
C PRO A 212 15.07 3.67 6.04
N SER A 213 14.22 4.27 5.19
CA SER A 213 14.13 3.95 3.77
C SER A 213 15.24 4.57 2.90
N LEU A 214 16.01 5.51 3.47
CA LEU A 214 17.20 6.12 2.86
C LEU A 214 18.42 5.82 3.71
N ASP A 215 19.61 5.98 3.11
CA ASP A 215 20.89 5.74 3.79
C ASP A 215 20.97 6.50 5.11
N ALA A 216 21.15 5.76 6.20
CA ALA A 216 21.17 6.28 7.55
C ALA A 216 22.17 5.50 8.44
N ARG A 217 22.37 6.00 9.63
CA ARG A 217 23.10 5.30 10.69
C ARG A 217 22.12 5.00 11.82
N VAL A 218 21.78 3.74 11.98
CA VAL A 218 20.88 3.27 13.02
C VAL A 218 21.30 1.85 13.41
N SER A 219 21.20 1.53 14.69
CA SER A 219 21.46 0.19 15.22
C SER A 219 20.17 -0.60 15.39
N ASP A 220 20.28 -1.91 15.42
CA ASP A 220 19.18 -2.81 15.75
C ASP A 220 18.60 -2.59 17.16
N ALA A 221 19.44 -2.16 18.12
CA ALA A 221 19.00 -1.82 19.46
C ALA A 221 18.11 -0.56 19.48
N GLU A 222 18.48 0.47 18.72
CA GLU A 222 17.65 1.69 18.57
C GLU A 222 16.31 1.35 17.94
N ILE A 223 16.29 0.55 16.87
CA ILE A 223 15.05 0.09 16.21
C ILE A 223 14.18 -0.70 17.18
N ALA A 224 14.75 -1.65 17.92
CA ALA A 224 14.02 -2.43 18.90
C ALA A 224 13.40 -1.56 20.00
N SER A 225 14.17 -0.59 20.53
CA SER A 225 13.70 0.35 21.54
C SER A 225 12.55 1.24 21.06
N MET A 226 12.55 1.67 19.79
CA MET A 226 11.45 2.45 19.23
C MET A 226 10.15 1.63 19.18
N ILE A 227 10.22 0.37 18.79
CA ILE A 227 9.06 -0.54 18.75
C ILE A 227 8.54 -0.79 20.17
N GLU A 228 9.43 -1.13 21.10
CA GLU A 228 9.07 -1.39 22.51
C GLU A 228 8.39 -0.17 23.15
N THR A 229 8.92 1.01 22.90
CA THR A 229 8.35 2.26 23.41
C THR A 229 6.94 2.48 22.87
N PHE A 230 6.72 2.27 21.58
CA PHE A 230 5.40 2.44 20.98
C PHE A 230 4.37 1.45 21.56
N PHE A 231 4.69 0.15 21.59
CA PHE A 231 3.76 -0.85 22.10
C PHE A 231 3.54 -0.72 23.61
N SER A 232 4.57 -0.38 24.38
CA SER A 232 4.41 -0.10 25.82
C SER A 232 3.47 1.09 26.08
N GLN A 233 3.53 2.14 25.25
CA GLN A 233 2.59 3.27 25.33
C GLN A 233 1.16 2.90 24.94
N LEU A 234 0.98 1.83 24.18
CA LEU A 234 -0.33 1.23 23.88
C LEU A 234 -0.80 0.22 24.94
N GLY A 235 0.03 -0.07 25.94
CA GLY A 235 -0.29 -1.01 27.02
C GLY A 235 0.04 -2.47 26.71
N PHE A 236 0.86 -2.75 25.70
CA PHE A 236 1.26 -4.11 25.33
C PHE A 236 2.68 -4.44 25.76
N ASP A 237 2.87 -5.60 26.36
CA ASP A 237 4.18 -6.20 26.62
C ASP A 237 4.73 -6.94 25.38
N GLY A 238 6.05 -7.21 25.35
CA GLY A 238 6.73 -7.81 24.21
C GLY A 238 6.11 -9.10 23.69
N ASP A 239 5.68 -9.98 24.57
CA ASP A 239 5.04 -11.26 24.18
C ASP A 239 3.63 -11.08 23.56
N ALA A 240 2.94 -9.98 23.89
CA ALA A 240 1.59 -9.73 23.43
C ALA A 240 1.51 -9.36 21.93
N TYR A 241 2.59 -8.85 21.35
CA TYR A 241 2.59 -8.38 19.95
C TYR A 241 3.60 -9.10 19.05
N ALA A 242 4.50 -9.91 19.58
CA ALA A 242 5.61 -10.53 18.83
C ALA A 242 5.15 -11.29 17.59
N ASP A 243 4.13 -12.12 17.72
CA ASP A 243 3.62 -12.96 16.62
C ASP A 243 2.85 -12.18 15.53
N ARG A 244 2.48 -10.93 15.82
CA ARG A 244 1.66 -10.08 14.96
C ARG A 244 2.38 -8.82 14.51
N LEU A 245 3.66 -8.73 14.84
CA LEU A 245 4.55 -7.64 14.45
C LEU A 245 5.30 -8.00 13.17
N VAL A 246 5.27 -7.11 12.21
CA VAL A 246 6.18 -7.17 11.05
C VAL A 246 7.02 -5.89 11.03
N VAL A 247 8.35 -6.08 11.05
CA VAL A 247 9.32 -4.97 10.97
C VAL A 247 9.62 -4.67 9.52
N THR A 248 9.42 -3.43 9.10
CA THR A 248 9.64 -3.00 7.71
C THR A 248 10.49 -1.73 7.62
N PRO A 249 11.04 -1.42 6.44
CA PRO A 249 11.47 -0.05 6.17
C PRO A 249 10.27 0.91 6.25
N THR A 250 10.55 2.19 6.58
CA THR A 250 9.52 3.24 6.72
C THR A 250 8.73 3.46 5.42
N CYS A 251 9.38 3.24 4.27
CA CYS A 251 8.79 3.38 2.94
C CYS A 251 9.57 2.55 1.91
N GLY A 252 9.24 2.70 0.62
CA GLY A 252 9.99 2.10 -0.48
C GLY A 252 11.44 2.62 -0.55
N MET A 253 12.38 1.74 -0.85
CA MET A 253 13.83 2.03 -0.84
C MET A 253 14.40 2.45 -2.21
N ALA A 254 13.58 3.00 -3.11
CA ALA A 254 14.03 3.38 -4.44
C ALA A 254 15.10 4.50 -4.45
N GLY A 255 15.16 5.30 -3.38
CA GLY A 255 16.17 6.35 -3.19
C GLY A 255 17.39 5.91 -2.38
N ALA A 256 17.43 4.67 -1.90
CA ALA A 256 18.55 4.15 -1.12
C ALA A 256 19.68 3.63 -2.01
N SER A 257 20.90 3.65 -1.49
CA SER A 257 22.00 2.93 -2.13
C SER A 257 21.77 1.41 -2.06
N PRO A 258 22.28 0.62 -3.03
CA PRO A 258 22.20 -0.84 -2.97
C PRO A 258 22.84 -1.46 -1.71
N GLY A 259 23.85 -0.79 -1.16
CA GLY A 259 24.47 -1.17 0.12
C GLY A 259 23.50 -1.01 1.28
N TRP A 260 22.87 0.16 1.37
CA TRP A 260 21.89 0.42 2.42
C TRP A 260 20.67 -0.47 2.31
N ALA A 261 20.13 -0.70 1.10
CA ALA A 261 18.99 -1.58 0.91
C ALA A 261 19.22 -2.98 1.51
N ARG A 262 20.40 -3.56 1.30
CA ARG A 262 20.80 -4.84 1.93
C ARG A 262 20.88 -4.73 3.45
N THR A 263 21.51 -3.66 3.95
CA THR A 263 21.65 -3.41 5.39
C THR A 263 20.28 -3.25 6.05
N ALA A 264 19.38 -2.47 5.46
CA ALA A 264 18.03 -2.24 5.96
C ALA A 264 17.23 -3.54 6.10
N LEU A 265 17.28 -4.41 5.08
CA LEU A 265 16.64 -5.73 5.14
C LEU A 265 17.25 -6.62 6.23
N SER A 266 18.57 -6.62 6.36
CA SER A 266 19.26 -7.37 7.44
C SER A 266 18.89 -6.85 8.83
N LEU A 267 18.80 -5.54 9.01
CA LEU A 267 18.36 -4.92 10.27
C LEU A 267 16.92 -5.33 10.61
N ALA A 268 16.01 -5.26 9.65
CA ALA A 268 14.62 -5.67 9.84
C ALA A 268 14.53 -7.14 10.29
N GLN A 269 15.26 -8.03 9.62
CA GLN A 269 15.34 -9.45 9.98
C GLN A 269 15.94 -9.67 11.39
N THR A 270 17.02 -8.97 11.72
CA THR A 270 17.70 -9.10 13.02
C THR A 270 16.77 -8.66 14.16
N VAL A 271 16.07 -7.54 13.98
CA VAL A 271 15.13 -7.03 15.00
C VAL A 271 13.92 -7.98 15.14
N ALA A 272 13.36 -8.45 14.05
CA ALA A 272 12.25 -9.40 14.09
C ALA A 272 12.62 -10.74 14.76
N ALA A 273 13.86 -11.23 14.58
CA ALA A 273 14.31 -12.49 15.16
C ALA A 273 14.62 -12.43 16.68
N ARG A 274 14.68 -11.25 17.27
CA ARG A 274 14.91 -11.06 18.72
C ARG A 274 13.65 -11.12 19.56
N ARG A 275 12.48 -11.27 18.95
CA ARG A 275 11.17 -11.17 19.59
C ARG A 275 10.41 -12.48 19.59
#